data_c7b80f34d6353ccbbb0e04cd403018bf
#
_entry.id   c7b80f34d6353ccbbb0e04cd403018bf
#
_cell.length_a   1.000
_cell.length_b   1.000
_cell.length_c   1.000
_cell.angle_alpha   90.00
_cell.angle_beta   90.00
_cell.angle_gamma   90.00
#
_symmetry.space_group_name_H-M   'P 1'
#
loop_
_entity.id
_entity.type
_entity.pdbx_description
1 polymer ?
#
loop_
_entity_poly.entity_id
_entity_poly.type
_entity_poly.pdbx_seq_one_letter_code
_entity_poly.pdbx_strand_id
1 'polypeptide(L)'
;MEIKIKDLGNIQEAARLFIEQIGEHKVFAFYGKMGAGKTTFIKAICEELGVNDVITSPTFAIINEYRTSPKGRLVETTIYHFDFYRIKKLEEVYDMGYEDYFYSGALCFIEWPELIEELLPENTVKVCITENGDGTRSVVCS
;
A
#
# COMPACT_ATOMS: atom_id res chain seq x y z
N MET A 1 4.03 3.42 15.54
CA MET A 1 3.75 4.73 14.91
C MET A 1 2.27 4.88 14.63
N GLU A 2 1.69 6.01 14.97
CA GLU A 2 0.30 6.31 14.66
C GLU A 2 0.19 7.64 13.94
N ILE A 3 -0.61 7.66 12.87
CA ILE A 3 -0.89 8.88 12.11
C ILE A 3 -2.41 9.09 12.13
N LYS A 4 -2.86 10.29 12.46
CA LYS A 4 -4.28 10.65 12.40
C LYS A 4 -4.58 11.43 11.13
N ILE A 5 -5.66 11.04 10.46
CA ILE A 5 -6.17 11.73 9.29
C ILE A 5 -7.49 12.37 9.70
N LYS A 6 -7.52 13.69 9.83
CA LYS A 6 -8.71 14.42 10.27
C LYS A 6 -9.80 14.40 9.22
N ASP A 7 -9.43 14.58 7.95
CA ASP A 7 -10.33 14.56 6.81
C ASP A 7 -9.52 14.33 5.54
N LEU A 8 -10.19 14.27 4.39
CA LEU A 8 -9.52 14.06 3.10
C LEU A 8 -8.55 15.19 2.74
N GLY A 9 -8.76 16.40 3.27
CA GLY A 9 -7.84 17.51 3.03
C GLY A 9 -6.48 17.32 3.70
N ASN A 10 -6.40 16.44 4.69
CA ASN A 10 -5.16 16.16 5.43
C ASN A 10 -4.45 14.89 4.97
N ILE A 11 -5.00 14.19 3.98
CA ILE A 11 -4.47 12.89 3.59
C ILE A 11 -3.07 12.98 2.97
N GLN A 12 -2.77 14.07 2.25
CA GLN A 12 -1.44 14.25 1.64
C GLN A 12 -0.38 14.45 2.70
N GLU A 13 -0.69 15.19 3.76
CA GLU A 13 0.24 15.37 4.88
C GLU A 13 0.47 14.04 5.59
N ALA A 14 -0.58 13.26 5.81
CA ALA A 14 -0.46 11.93 6.42
C ALA A 14 0.41 11.01 5.57
N ALA A 15 0.27 11.08 4.24
CA ALA A 15 1.10 10.30 3.32
C ALA A 15 2.57 10.70 3.43
N ARG A 16 2.88 12.00 3.53
CA ARG A 16 4.25 12.47 3.71
C ARG A 16 4.85 11.97 5.03
N LEU A 17 4.09 12.02 6.11
CA LEU A 17 4.54 11.51 7.40
C LEU A 17 4.82 10.01 7.33
N PHE A 18 3.96 9.26 6.64
CA PHE A 18 4.15 7.83 6.43
C PHE A 18 5.47 7.57 5.70
N ILE A 19 5.73 8.27 4.61
CA ILE A 19 6.94 8.11 3.80
C ILE A 19 8.19 8.42 4.62
N GLU A 20 8.15 9.46 5.45
CA GLU A 20 9.29 9.83 6.30
C GLU A 20 9.63 8.75 7.31
N GLN A 21 8.67 7.95 7.74
CA GLN A 21 8.84 7.00 8.83
C GLN A 21 9.05 5.56 8.39
N ILE A 22 8.81 5.23 7.12
CA ILE A 22 8.94 3.85 6.66
C ILE A 22 10.40 3.37 6.56
N GLY A 23 11.35 4.28 6.50
CA GLY A 23 12.77 3.93 6.42
C GLY A 23 13.09 3.07 5.21
N GLU A 24 13.75 1.94 5.44
CA GLU A 24 14.17 1.02 4.38
C GLU A 24 13.17 -0.11 4.14
N HIS A 25 12.04 -0.12 4.84
CA HIS A 25 11.02 -1.14 4.63
C HIS A 25 10.43 -1.02 3.23
N LYS A 26 10.13 -2.17 2.63
CA LYS A 26 9.66 -2.23 1.24
C LYS A 26 8.28 -2.86 1.09
N VAL A 27 7.88 -3.74 2.01
CA VAL A 27 6.62 -4.47 1.89
C VAL A 27 5.67 -4.02 3.01
N PHE A 28 4.49 -3.57 2.60
CA PHE A 28 3.48 -3.00 3.51
C PHE A 28 2.15 -3.70 3.29
N ALA A 29 1.61 -4.31 4.35
CA ALA A 29 0.33 -4.98 4.33
C ALA A 29 -0.72 -4.09 4.98
N PHE A 30 -1.72 -3.68 4.19
CA PHE A 30 -2.76 -2.74 4.62
C PHE A 30 -4.00 -3.49 5.09
N TYR A 31 -4.33 -3.31 6.34
CA TYR A 31 -5.51 -3.91 6.99
C TYR A 31 -6.55 -2.83 7.24
N GLY A 32 -7.80 -3.18 7.12
CA GLY A 32 -8.91 -2.28 7.40
C GLY A 32 -10.17 -2.79 6.73
N LYS A 33 -11.31 -2.40 7.27
CA LYS A 33 -12.60 -2.79 6.71
C LYS A 33 -12.82 -2.16 5.34
N MET A 34 -13.74 -2.71 4.57
CA MET A 34 -14.18 -2.11 3.31
C MET A 34 -14.61 -0.65 3.59
N GLY A 35 -14.11 0.28 2.80
CA GLY A 35 -14.43 1.70 2.98
C GLY A 35 -13.60 2.42 4.05
N ALA A 36 -12.64 1.76 4.70
CA ALA A 36 -11.77 2.41 5.69
C ALA A 36 -10.80 3.41 5.06
N GLY A 37 -10.58 3.34 3.75
CA GLY A 37 -9.73 4.30 3.03
C GLY A 37 -8.35 3.76 2.67
N LYS A 38 -8.18 2.44 2.61
CA LYS A 38 -6.90 1.82 2.24
C LYS A 38 -6.41 2.27 0.88
N THR A 39 -7.23 2.13 -0.14
CA THR A 39 -6.87 2.52 -1.51
C THR A 39 -6.62 4.03 -1.59
N THR A 40 -7.44 4.82 -0.91
CA THR A 40 -7.30 6.28 -0.89
C THR A 40 -5.96 6.70 -0.28
N PHE A 41 -5.55 6.05 0.81
CA PHE A 41 -4.27 6.35 1.43
C PHE A 41 -3.08 5.89 0.58
N ILE A 42 -3.17 4.70 -0.02
CA ILE A 42 -2.14 4.21 -0.96
C ILE A 42 -2.00 5.18 -2.13
N LYS A 43 -3.11 5.65 -2.67
CA LYS A 43 -3.11 6.64 -3.74
C LYS A 43 -2.34 7.90 -3.33
N ALA A 44 -2.61 8.42 -2.15
CA ALA A 44 -1.93 9.61 -1.65
C ALA A 44 -0.42 9.37 -1.48
N ILE A 45 -0.04 8.20 -0.97
CA ILE A 45 1.37 7.83 -0.83
C ILE A 45 2.05 7.79 -2.20
N CYS A 46 1.42 7.15 -3.18
CA CYS A 46 1.97 7.07 -4.54
C CYS A 46 2.12 8.44 -5.19
N GLU A 47 1.15 9.33 -5.00
CA GLU A 47 1.22 10.69 -5.51
C GLU A 47 2.40 11.45 -4.90
N GLU A 48 2.62 11.30 -3.59
CA GLU A 48 3.76 11.94 -2.92
C GLU A 48 5.10 11.34 -3.37
N LEU A 49 5.12 10.08 -3.79
CA LEU A 49 6.32 9.43 -4.31
C LEU A 49 6.60 9.77 -5.78
N GLY A 50 5.72 10.52 -6.41
CA GLY A 50 5.93 10.97 -7.78
C GLY A 50 5.33 10.09 -8.87
N VAL A 51 4.31 9.31 -8.54
CA VAL A 51 3.57 8.51 -9.52
C VAL A 51 2.63 9.43 -10.29
N ASN A 52 2.76 9.46 -11.61
CA ASN A 52 1.91 10.27 -12.49
C ASN A 52 0.76 9.47 -13.10
N ASP A 53 0.74 8.16 -12.89
CA ASP A 53 -0.32 7.30 -13.43
C ASP A 53 -1.62 7.48 -12.67
N VAL A 54 -2.72 7.08 -13.30
CA VAL A 54 -4.00 7.01 -12.61
C VAL A 54 -3.95 5.82 -11.65
N ILE A 55 -4.04 6.12 -10.35
CA ILE A 55 -3.93 5.11 -9.31
C ILE A 55 -5.33 4.65 -8.91
N THR A 56 -5.62 3.37 -9.16
CA THR A 56 -6.88 2.74 -8.80
C THR A 56 -6.59 1.41 -8.13
N SER A 57 -7.54 0.90 -7.36
CA SER A 57 -7.45 -0.46 -6.87
C SER A 57 -7.49 -1.41 -8.07
N PRO A 58 -6.66 -2.47 -8.10
CA PRO A 58 -6.72 -3.47 -9.17
C PRO A 58 -8.11 -4.10 -9.24
N THR A 59 -8.78 -3.96 -10.38
CA THR A 59 -10.16 -4.40 -10.55
C THR A 59 -10.25 -5.78 -11.19
N PHE A 60 -9.48 -6.00 -12.24
CA PHE A 60 -9.49 -7.24 -13.01
C PHE A 60 -8.21 -8.05 -12.84
N ALA A 61 -7.14 -7.40 -12.42
CA ALA A 61 -5.87 -8.05 -12.12
C ALA A 61 -5.63 -7.98 -10.61
N ILE A 62 -4.80 -8.87 -10.10
CA ILE A 62 -4.42 -8.87 -8.68
C ILE A 62 -3.41 -7.77 -8.38
N ILE A 63 -2.64 -7.34 -9.38
CA ILE A 63 -1.51 -6.43 -9.22
C ILE A 63 -1.55 -5.31 -10.25
N ASN A 64 -1.23 -4.09 -9.82
CA ASN A 64 -0.90 -2.96 -10.69
C ASN A 64 0.55 -2.56 -10.45
N GLU A 65 1.22 -2.15 -11.52
CA GLU A 65 2.58 -1.64 -11.47
C GLU A 65 2.55 -0.14 -11.78
N TYR A 66 3.17 0.65 -10.91
CA TYR A 66 3.31 2.09 -11.11
C TYR A 66 4.78 2.45 -11.18
N ARG A 67 5.10 3.51 -11.95
CA ARG A 67 6.45 4.03 -12.03
C ARG A 67 6.50 5.44 -11.47
N THR A 68 7.53 5.72 -10.69
CA THR A 68 7.73 7.04 -10.14
C THR A 68 8.59 7.88 -11.08
N SER A 69 8.26 9.16 -11.19
CA SER A 69 9.11 10.16 -11.86
C SER A 69 9.41 11.24 -10.84
N PRO A 70 10.24 10.92 -9.83
CA PRO A 70 10.44 11.82 -8.70
C PRO A 70 11.16 13.09 -9.13
N LYS A 71 10.66 14.22 -8.66
CA LYS A 71 11.30 15.51 -8.89
C LYS A 71 12.70 15.49 -8.28
N GLY A 72 13.72 15.78 -9.09
CA GLY A 72 15.09 15.87 -8.62
C GLY A 72 15.81 14.55 -8.39
N ARG A 73 15.19 13.42 -8.74
CA ARG A 73 15.86 12.11 -8.72
C ARG A 73 16.11 11.64 -10.14
N LEU A 74 17.28 11.04 -10.34
CA LEU A 74 17.70 10.55 -11.65
C LEU A 74 17.19 9.14 -11.96
N VAL A 75 16.65 8.43 -10.96
CA VAL A 75 16.28 7.03 -11.10
C VAL A 75 14.76 6.86 -10.92
N GLU A 76 14.14 6.33 -11.96
CA GLU A 76 12.76 5.89 -11.92
C GLU A 76 12.66 4.60 -11.12
N THR A 77 11.70 4.52 -10.19
CA THR A 77 11.49 3.31 -9.39
C THR A 77 10.10 2.75 -9.65
N THR A 78 9.93 1.48 -9.35
CA THR A 78 8.67 0.76 -9.54
C THR A 78 7.98 0.55 -8.20
N ILE A 79 6.65 0.68 -8.20
CA ILE A 79 5.81 0.37 -7.04
C ILE A 79 4.81 -0.67 -7.50
N TYR A 80 4.65 -1.75 -6.71
CA TYR A 80 3.65 -2.78 -6.97
C TYR A 80 2.50 -2.61 -5.98
N HIS A 81 1.28 -2.56 -6.49
CA HIS A 81 0.06 -2.41 -5.70
C HIS A 81 -0.80 -3.65 -5.91
N PHE A 82 -0.97 -4.43 -4.82
CA PHE A 82 -1.72 -5.71 -4.83
C PHE A 82 -3.07 -5.53 -4.17
N ASP A 83 -4.07 -6.23 -4.69
CA ASP A 83 -5.37 -6.34 -4.04
C ASP A 83 -5.80 -7.80 -4.11
N PHE A 84 -5.86 -8.46 -2.96
CA PHE A 84 -6.21 -9.88 -2.87
C PHE A 84 -7.66 -10.11 -2.48
N TYR A 85 -8.49 -9.08 -2.50
CA TYR A 85 -9.89 -9.19 -2.07
C TYR A 85 -10.67 -10.29 -2.79
N ARG A 86 -10.40 -10.48 -4.08
CA ARG A 86 -11.14 -11.41 -4.93
C ARG A 86 -10.48 -12.75 -5.15
N ILE A 87 -9.33 -13.01 -4.54
CA ILE A 87 -8.72 -14.33 -4.70
C ILE A 87 -9.56 -15.35 -3.94
N LYS A 88 -9.65 -16.56 -4.49
CA LYS A 88 -10.38 -17.66 -3.89
C LYS A 88 -9.46 -18.75 -3.37
N LYS A 89 -8.28 -18.87 -3.95
CA LYS A 89 -7.30 -19.91 -3.61
C LYS A 89 -5.90 -19.35 -3.62
N LEU A 90 -5.05 -19.86 -2.71
CA LEU A 90 -3.64 -19.47 -2.65
C LEU A 90 -2.88 -19.80 -3.94
N GLU A 91 -3.33 -20.81 -4.69
CA GLU A 91 -2.72 -21.16 -5.97
C GLU A 91 -2.68 -19.98 -6.95
N GLU A 92 -3.68 -19.10 -6.88
CA GLU A 92 -3.70 -17.91 -7.74
C GLU A 92 -2.51 -17.01 -7.45
N VAL A 93 -2.08 -16.93 -6.18
CA VAL A 93 -0.94 -16.13 -5.76
C VAL A 93 0.37 -16.80 -6.18
N TYR A 94 0.46 -18.13 -6.04
CA TYR A 94 1.62 -18.88 -6.51
C TYR A 94 1.78 -18.74 -8.01
N ASP A 95 0.68 -18.84 -8.76
CA ASP A 95 0.70 -18.79 -10.23
C ASP A 95 1.16 -17.44 -10.75
N MET A 96 0.94 -16.34 -10.01
CA MET A 96 1.41 -15.03 -10.43
C MET A 96 2.90 -14.80 -10.16
N GLY A 97 3.55 -15.69 -9.39
CA GLY A 97 4.95 -15.54 -9.05
C GLY A 97 5.20 -14.46 -7.99
N TYR A 98 4.45 -14.49 -6.90
CA TYR A 98 4.49 -13.44 -5.87
C TYR A 98 5.90 -13.15 -5.33
N GLU A 99 6.76 -14.16 -5.29
CA GLU A 99 8.12 -14.01 -4.77
C GLU A 99 8.96 -13.02 -5.58
N ASP A 100 8.77 -12.99 -6.90
CA ASP A 100 9.48 -12.07 -7.77
C ASP A 100 9.15 -10.60 -7.45
N TYR A 101 7.98 -10.36 -6.91
CA TYR A 101 7.54 -9.01 -6.51
C TYR A 101 7.95 -8.68 -5.08
N PHE A 102 7.61 -9.55 -4.13
CA PHE A 102 7.83 -9.27 -2.70
C PHE A 102 9.31 -9.17 -2.35
N TYR A 103 10.16 -9.86 -3.07
CA TYR A 103 11.62 -9.86 -2.83
C TYR A 103 12.41 -9.09 -3.89
N SER A 104 11.73 -8.27 -4.68
CA SER A 104 12.35 -7.49 -5.75
C SER A 104 13.15 -6.27 -5.27
N GLY A 105 12.90 -5.82 -4.04
CA GLY A 105 13.45 -4.55 -3.55
C GLY A 105 12.60 -3.34 -3.90
N ALA A 106 11.52 -3.52 -4.68
CA ALA A 106 10.58 -2.44 -4.97
C ALA A 106 9.57 -2.30 -3.83
N LEU A 107 8.95 -1.12 -3.74
CA LEU A 107 7.85 -0.92 -2.79
C LEU A 107 6.66 -1.76 -3.20
N CYS A 108 6.10 -2.48 -2.24
CA CYS A 108 4.91 -3.32 -2.42
C CYS A 108 3.85 -2.89 -1.43
N PHE A 109 2.72 -2.43 -1.93
CA PHE A 109 1.56 -2.08 -1.12
C PHE A 109 0.49 -3.15 -1.34
N ILE A 110 0.08 -3.81 -0.28
CA ILE A 110 -0.79 -4.99 -0.34
C ILE A 110 -2.10 -4.70 0.39
N GLU A 111 -3.23 -4.76 -0.34
CA GLU A 111 -4.57 -4.67 0.24
C GLU A 111 -5.13 -6.07 0.41
N TRP A 112 -5.93 -6.27 1.44
CA TRP A 112 -6.56 -7.54 1.78
C TRP A 112 -5.53 -8.66 1.92
N PRO A 113 -4.53 -8.50 2.80
CA PRO A 113 -3.47 -9.50 2.97
C PRO A 113 -3.90 -10.72 3.76
N GLU A 114 -5.11 -10.73 4.32
CA GLU A 114 -5.56 -11.75 5.27
C GLU A 114 -5.45 -13.18 4.72
N LEU A 115 -5.68 -13.36 3.42
CA LEU A 115 -5.61 -14.69 2.81
C LEU A 115 -4.19 -15.14 2.46
N ILE A 116 -3.22 -14.23 2.54
CA ILE A 116 -1.85 -14.54 2.10
C ILE A 116 -0.81 -14.22 3.17
N GLU A 117 -1.23 -14.08 4.44
CA GLU A 117 -0.32 -13.67 5.51
C GLU A 117 0.88 -14.58 5.65
N GLU A 118 0.72 -15.88 5.43
CA GLU A 118 1.82 -16.86 5.51
C GLU A 118 2.88 -16.64 4.43
N LEU A 119 2.56 -15.90 3.37
CA LEU A 119 3.48 -15.64 2.26
C LEU A 119 4.22 -14.31 2.41
N LEU A 120 3.85 -13.49 3.39
CA LEU A 120 4.47 -12.18 3.58
C LEU A 120 5.91 -12.32 4.10
N PRO A 121 6.84 -11.49 3.60
CA PRO A 121 8.20 -11.44 4.16
C PRO A 121 8.20 -11.12 5.65
N GLU A 122 9.22 -11.58 6.37
CA GLU A 122 9.33 -11.38 7.82
C GLU A 122 9.32 -9.91 8.23
N ASN A 123 9.92 -9.05 7.42
CA ASN A 123 10.04 -7.62 7.71
C ASN A 123 8.89 -6.80 7.14
N THR A 124 7.76 -7.42 6.83
CA THR A 124 6.57 -6.72 6.36
C THR A 124 6.02 -5.81 7.45
N VAL A 125 5.75 -4.57 7.09
CA VAL A 125 5.11 -3.61 8.01
C VAL A 125 3.60 -3.77 7.89
N LYS A 126 2.92 -3.94 9.03
CA LYS A 126 1.47 -3.97 9.07
C LYS A 126 0.94 -2.55 9.23
N VAL A 127 0.06 -2.15 8.33
CA VAL A 127 -0.55 -0.82 8.34
C VAL A 127 -2.04 -1.00 8.55
N CYS A 128 -2.51 -0.64 9.73
CA CYS A 128 -3.93 -0.77 10.09
C CYS A 128 -4.62 0.57 9.99
N ILE A 129 -5.66 0.65 9.15
CA ILE A 129 -6.46 1.87 8.97
C ILE A 129 -7.83 1.64 9.60
N THR A 130 -8.19 2.50 10.54
CA THR A 130 -9.47 2.43 11.25
C THR A 130 -10.22 3.74 11.05
N GLU A 131 -11.49 3.64 10.66
CA GLU A 131 -12.38 4.79 10.66
C GLU A 131 -12.96 4.95 12.04
N ASN A 132 -12.77 6.13 12.62
CA ASN A 132 -13.33 6.49 13.92
C ASN A 132 -14.75 7.05 13.71
N GLY A 133 -15.60 6.91 14.68
CA GLY A 133 -17.01 7.32 14.55
C GLY A 133 -17.25 8.80 14.30
N ASP A 134 -16.21 9.63 14.41
CA ASP A 134 -16.29 11.08 14.25
C ASP A 134 -15.81 11.58 12.87
N GLY A 135 -15.59 10.69 11.92
CA GLY A 135 -15.12 11.03 10.58
C GLY A 135 -13.61 11.07 10.43
N THR A 136 -12.87 10.91 11.51
CA THR A 136 -11.42 10.83 11.46
C THR A 136 -10.99 9.39 11.20
N ARG A 137 -9.73 9.20 10.77
CA ARG A 137 -9.14 7.89 10.58
C ARG A 137 -7.81 7.80 11.31
N SER A 138 -7.48 6.63 11.79
CA SER A 138 -6.20 6.34 12.41
C SER A 138 -5.42 5.34 11.57
N VAL A 139 -4.14 5.62 11.35
CA VAL A 139 -3.22 4.73 10.65
C VAL A 139 -2.17 4.29 11.65
N VAL A 140 -2.13 3.00 11.96
CA VAL A 140 -1.18 2.43 12.93
C VAL A 140 -0.26 1.46 12.21
N CYS A 141 1.03 1.69 12.30
CA CYS A 141 2.05 0.85 11.67
C CYS A 141 2.82 0.06 12.72
N SER A 142 3.05 -1.22 12.43
CA SER A 142 3.79 -2.10 13.36
C SER A 142 4.68 -3.08 12.63
#